data_ea293469b4516f7847706c258d932111
#
_entry.id   ea293469b4516f7847706c258d932111
#
_cell.length_a   1.000
_cell.length_b   1.000
_cell.length_c   1.000
_cell.angle_alpha   90.00
_cell.angle_beta   90.00
_cell.angle_gamma   90.00
#
_symmetry.space_group_name_H-M   'P 1'
#
loop_
_entity.id
_entity.type
_entity.pdbx_description
1 polymer ?
#
loop_
_entity_poly.entity_id
_entity_poly.type
_entity_poly.pdbx_seq_one_letter_code
_entity_poly.pdbx_strand_id
1 'polypeptide(L)'
;AVFKTVYSFDEPPLIDENEPPRIHQLRAIINALRLKRFLYRPERLFLKNPSLLAPGIDISTCQINPEQNVLDKLEAAFAKEPLSLPPAKNIIVLDTARYQEPNPETEAIDHLLEQLIELEISPFLRKHPRSVTDSVYTNSCQDLSGGFWELFCHKEAAILSDALLISIGSTAQLSPIIEGNAKPFLMFLYKLAFSETDSLFKTYEYTVCIAQDCYGVDSDRILIPKSLEEAKDQIRAFIS
;
A
#
# COMPACT_ATOMS: atom_id res chain seq x y z
N ALA A 1 1.96 -11.93 -17.61
CA ALA A 1 3.33 -11.53 -18.01
C ALA A 1 3.46 -10.00 -18.17
N VAL A 2 2.44 -9.31 -18.65
CA VAL A 2 2.44 -7.84 -18.83
C VAL A 2 2.42 -7.10 -17.49
N PHE A 3 1.70 -7.62 -16.49
CA PHE A 3 1.61 -7.00 -15.16
C PHE A 3 2.94 -6.98 -14.41
N LYS A 4 3.79 -8.00 -14.59
CA LYS A 4 5.08 -8.06 -13.91
C LYS A 4 6.07 -7.00 -14.38
N THR A 5 5.86 -6.45 -15.56
CA THR A 5 6.75 -5.45 -16.17
C THR A 5 6.40 -4.02 -15.70
N VAL A 6 5.14 -3.73 -15.42
CA VAL A 6 4.69 -2.40 -14.99
C VAL A 6 5.09 -2.13 -13.54
N TYR A 7 4.98 -3.12 -12.64
CA TYR A 7 5.38 -2.98 -11.24
C TYR A 7 6.91 -2.97 -11.00
N SER A 8 7.71 -3.42 -11.95
CA SER A 8 9.17 -3.43 -11.82
C SER A 8 9.86 -2.14 -12.24
N PHE A 9 9.12 -1.13 -12.73
CA PHE A 9 9.69 0.14 -13.17
C PHE A 9 9.75 1.21 -12.06
N ASP A 10 9.00 1.05 -10.97
CA ASP A 10 8.88 2.05 -9.91
C ASP A 10 9.72 1.76 -8.65
N GLU A 11 10.45 0.65 -8.59
CA GLU A 11 11.51 0.51 -7.60
C GLU A 11 12.76 1.21 -8.13
N PRO A 12 13.18 2.35 -7.54
CA PRO A 12 14.50 2.87 -7.83
C PRO A 12 15.50 1.72 -7.52
N PRO A 13 16.50 1.49 -8.37
CA PRO A 13 17.49 0.45 -8.10
C PRO A 13 18.03 0.69 -6.70
N LEU A 14 17.90 -0.30 -5.81
CA LEU A 14 18.53 -0.27 -4.50
C LEU A 14 20.01 0.00 -4.73
N ILE A 15 20.41 1.26 -4.53
CA ILE A 15 21.80 1.67 -4.60
C ILE A 15 22.37 1.21 -3.27
N ASP A 16 23.09 0.11 -3.30
CA ASP A 16 23.92 -0.27 -2.17
C ASP A 16 25.06 0.77 -2.07
N GLU A 17 24.93 1.69 -1.11
CA GLU A 17 25.89 2.77 -0.88
C GLU A 17 27.31 2.24 -0.55
N ASN A 18 27.43 0.95 -0.24
CA ASN A 18 28.68 0.27 0.06
C ASN A 18 29.36 -0.35 -1.17
N GLU A 19 28.73 -0.34 -2.35
CA GLU A 19 29.36 -0.85 -3.56
C GLU A 19 30.38 0.14 -4.16
N PRO A 20 31.56 -0.34 -4.61
CA PRO A 20 32.54 0.53 -5.23
C PRO A 20 32.01 1.23 -6.49
N PRO A 21 32.31 2.52 -6.71
CA PRO A 21 31.74 3.34 -7.82
C PRO A 21 31.88 2.72 -9.23
N ARG A 22 32.88 1.89 -9.45
CA ARG A 22 33.12 1.20 -10.72
C ARG A 22 32.10 0.12 -11.03
N ILE A 23 31.55 -0.54 -10.00
CA ILE A 23 30.52 -1.58 -10.16
C ILE A 23 29.19 -0.92 -10.52
N HIS A 24 28.86 0.23 -9.94
CA HIS A 24 27.67 1.01 -10.31
C HIS A 24 27.70 1.45 -11.77
N GLN A 25 28.83 1.95 -12.26
CA GLN A 25 28.98 2.33 -13.66
C GLN A 25 28.83 1.13 -14.60
N LEU A 26 29.40 -0.02 -14.24
CA LEU A 26 29.28 -1.24 -15.04
C LEU A 26 27.83 -1.76 -15.06
N ARG A 27 27.15 -1.78 -13.91
CA ARG A 27 25.72 -2.14 -13.82
C ARG A 27 24.84 -1.16 -14.62
N ALA A 28 25.08 0.14 -14.52
CA ALA A 28 24.37 1.15 -15.29
C ALA A 28 24.55 0.93 -16.82
N ILE A 29 25.78 0.63 -17.27
CA ILE A 29 26.06 0.31 -18.66
C ILE A 29 25.39 -1.00 -19.10
N ILE A 30 25.45 -2.06 -18.27
CA ILE A 30 24.82 -3.34 -18.54
C ILE A 30 23.29 -3.17 -18.58
N ASN A 31 22.72 -2.41 -17.65
CA ASN A 31 21.29 -2.13 -17.63
C ASN A 31 20.87 -1.26 -18.83
N ALA A 32 21.65 -0.25 -19.20
CA ALA A 32 21.42 0.55 -20.40
C ALA A 32 21.54 -0.27 -21.68
N LEU A 33 22.47 -1.22 -21.75
CA LEU A 33 22.61 -2.15 -22.88
C LEU A 33 21.48 -3.20 -22.91
N ARG A 34 21.07 -3.70 -21.75
CA ARG A 34 19.87 -4.57 -21.61
C ARG A 34 18.61 -3.81 -21.97
N LEU A 35 18.43 -2.61 -21.48
CA LEU A 35 17.31 -1.73 -21.83
C LEU A 35 17.28 -1.39 -23.32
N LYS A 36 18.43 -1.12 -23.97
CA LYS A 36 18.48 -0.93 -25.44
C LYS A 36 18.08 -2.19 -26.22
N ARG A 37 18.35 -3.37 -25.71
CA ARG A 37 17.97 -4.64 -26.35
C ARG A 37 16.50 -5.02 -26.08
N PHE A 38 15.88 -4.47 -25.02
CA PHE A 38 14.50 -4.72 -24.59
C PHE A 38 13.63 -3.47 -24.62
N LEU A 39 14.05 -2.38 -25.26
CA LEU A 39 13.16 -1.28 -25.59
C LEU A 39 12.16 -1.71 -26.68
N TYR A 40 11.36 -2.71 -26.32
CA TYR A 40 10.03 -2.82 -26.83
C TYR A 40 9.32 -1.55 -26.34
N ARG A 41 9.20 -0.53 -27.18
CA ARG A 41 8.30 0.57 -26.89
C ARG A 41 6.91 -0.01 -27.04
N PRO A 42 6.16 -0.23 -25.96
CA PRO A 42 4.79 -0.68 -26.11
C PRO A 42 4.05 0.41 -26.90
N GLU A 43 3.38 0.04 -27.98
CA GLU A 43 2.56 0.97 -28.73
C GLU A 43 1.35 1.43 -27.91
N ARG A 44 0.92 0.60 -26.96
CA ARG A 44 -0.20 0.86 -26.05
C ARG A 44 0.04 0.23 -24.69
N LEU A 45 -0.35 0.94 -23.64
CA LEU A 45 -0.47 0.41 -22.29
C LEU A 45 -1.94 0.19 -21.97
N PHE A 46 -2.25 -1.00 -21.50
CA PHE A 46 -3.57 -1.34 -20.99
C PHE A 46 -3.53 -1.21 -19.47
N LEU A 47 -4.17 -0.19 -18.93
CA LEU A 47 -4.13 0.14 -17.52
C LEU A 47 -5.55 0.20 -16.97
N LYS A 48 -5.74 -0.27 -15.73
CA LYS A 48 -7.01 -0.14 -15.04
C LYS A 48 -7.30 1.34 -14.74
N ASN A 49 -6.29 2.07 -14.31
CA ASN A 49 -6.38 3.50 -14.04
C ASN A 49 -5.26 4.28 -14.76
N PRO A 50 -5.50 4.70 -16.03
CA PRO A 50 -4.51 5.45 -16.82
C PRO A 50 -4.07 6.78 -16.18
N SER A 51 -4.90 7.39 -15.34
CA SER A 51 -4.58 8.67 -14.69
C SER A 51 -3.46 8.58 -13.66
N LEU A 52 -3.13 7.37 -13.19
CA LEU A 52 -2.02 7.13 -12.27
C LEU A 52 -0.67 6.94 -12.97
N LEU A 53 -0.64 7.05 -14.30
CA LEU A 53 0.62 6.99 -15.03
C LEU A 53 1.47 8.22 -14.75
N ALA A 54 2.76 8.00 -14.46
CA ALA A 54 3.68 9.10 -14.17
C ALA A 54 3.71 10.11 -15.32
N PRO A 55 3.76 11.43 -15.03
CA PRO A 55 3.80 12.46 -16.06
C PRO A 55 5.05 12.31 -16.93
N GLY A 56 4.89 12.54 -18.24
CA GLY A 56 5.99 12.46 -19.22
C GLY A 56 6.12 11.12 -19.94
N ILE A 57 5.25 10.15 -19.66
CA ILE A 57 5.17 8.92 -20.43
C ILE A 57 4.25 9.14 -21.64
N ASP A 58 4.86 9.34 -22.81
CA ASP A 58 4.14 9.53 -24.09
C ASP A 58 3.82 8.15 -24.71
N ILE A 59 2.88 7.45 -24.12
CA ILE A 59 2.39 6.16 -24.62
C ILE A 59 0.86 6.19 -24.60
N SER A 60 0.22 5.76 -25.68
CA SER A 60 -1.23 5.66 -25.71
C SER A 60 -1.72 4.65 -24.65
N THR A 61 -2.66 5.06 -23.82
CA THR A 61 -3.24 4.23 -22.77
C THR A 61 -4.64 3.78 -23.13
N CYS A 62 -4.99 2.55 -22.79
CA CYS A 62 -6.35 2.02 -22.87
C CYS A 62 -6.77 1.61 -21.46
N GLN A 63 -7.93 2.08 -21.02
CA GLN A 63 -8.49 1.63 -19.76
C GLN A 63 -9.01 0.20 -19.89
N ILE A 64 -8.68 -0.65 -18.93
CA ILE A 64 -9.21 -1.99 -18.81
C ILE A 64 -10.14 -2.03 -17.59
N ASN A 65 -11.39 -2.40 -17.83
CA ASN A 65 -12.31 -2.78 -16.76
C ASN A 65 -12.45 -4.30 -16.83
N PRO A 66 -11.98 -5.06 -15.83
CA PRO A 66 -12.19 -6.49 -15.81
C PRO A 66 -13.70 -6.79 -15.78
N GLU A 67 -14.13 -7.74 -16.61
CA GLU A 67 -15.51 -8.19 -16.56
C GLU A 67 -15.81 -8.84 -15.22
N GLN A 68 -17.02 -8.64 -14.68
CA GLN A 68 -17.43 -9.20 -13.38
C GLN A 68 -17.24 -10.71 -13.31
N ASN A 69 -17.48 -11.43 -14.41
CA ASN A 69 -17.28 -12.88 -14.47
C ASN A 69 -15.82 -13.33 -14.27
N VAL A 70 -14.86 -12.45 -14.59
CA VAL A 70 -13.43 -12.70 -14.35
C VAL A 70 -13.10 -12.53 -12.87
N LEU A 71 -13.67 -11.50 -12.23
CA LEU A 71 -13.52 -11.27 -10.79
C LEU A 71 -14.14 -12.41 -9.99
N ASP A 72 -15.34 -12.86 -10.36
CA ASP A 72 -16.03 -14.01 -9.72
C ASP A 72 -15.20 -15.30 -9.85
N LYS A 73 -14.58 -15.55 -11.00
CA LYS A 73 -13.69 -16.70 -11.21
C LYS A 73 -12.41 -16.61 -10.41
N LEU A 74 -11.83 -15.40 -10.30
CA LEU A 74 -10.64 -15.17 -9.47
C LEU A 74 -11.00 -15.37 -8.00
N GLU A 75 -12.13 -14.86 -7.55
CA GLU A 75 -12.61 -15.08 -6.19
C GLU A 75 -12.78 -16.59 -5.92
N ALA A 76 -13.50 -17.31 -6.77
CA ALA A 76 -13.70 -18.75 -6.62
C ALA A 76 -12.40 -19.55 -6.59
N ALA A 77 -11.38 -19.11 -7.36
CA ALA A 77 -10.09 -19.80 -7.44
C ALA A 77 -9.18 -19.51 -6.22
N PHE A 78 -9.32 -18.35 -5.60
CA PHE A 78 -8.36 -17.86 -4.60
C PHE A 78 -8.98 -17.55 -3.22
N ALA A 79 -10.31 -17.56 -3.10
CA ALA A 79 -10.96 -17.38 -1.81
C ALA A 79 -10.76 -18.62 -0.94
N LYS A 80 -10.03 -18.50 0.16
CA LYS A 80 -9.93 -19.56 1.17
C LYS A 80 -11.19 -19.59 2.04
N GLU A 81 -11.59 -18.46 2.55
CA GLU A 81 -12.87 -18.20 3.22
C GLU A 81 -13.26 -16.76 2.89
N PRO A 82 -14.56 -16.47 2.72
CA PRO A 82 -14.97 -15.09 2.45
C PRO A 82 -14.67 -14.25 3.68
N LEU A 83 -13.64 -13.41 3.58
CA LEU A 83 -13.41 -12.35 4.54
C LEU A 83 -14.57 -11.36 4.38
N SER A 84 -15.21 -10.99 5.48
CA SER A 84 -16.20 -9.94 5.50
C SER A 84 -15.96 -9.00 6.67
N LEU A 85 -16.19 -7.73 6.45
CA LEU A 85 -16.15 -6.72 7.50
C LEU A 85 -17.57 -6.52 8.07
N PRO A 86 -17.72 -6.28 9.37
CA PRO A 86 -19.00 -5.86 9.92
C PRO A 86 -19.39 -4.48 9.36
N PRO A 87 -20.70 -4.19 9.24
CA PRO A 87 -21.20 -2.89 8.78
C PRO A 87 -21.04 -1.82 9.88
N ALA A 88 -19.79 -1.46 10.18
CA ALA A 88 -19.41 -0.50 11.21
C ALA A 88 -18.18 0.28 10.75
N LYS A 89 -17.79 1.31 11.50
CA LYS A 89 -16.51 1.99 11.32
C LYS A 89 -15.38 1.01 11.65
N ASN A 90 -14.67 0.53 10.65
CA ASN A 90 -13.60 -0.45 10.81
C ASN A 90 -12.24 0.23 10.81
N ILE A 91 -11.35 -0.18 11.69
CA ILE A 91 -9.95 0.19 11.68
C ILE A 91 -9.16 -1.00 11.15
N ILE A 92 -8.45 -0.80 10.05
CA ILE A 92 -7.68 -1.83 9.37
C ILE A 92 -6.22 -1.40 9.32
N VAL A 93 -5.35 -2.16 9.96
CA VAL A 93 -3.91 -1.96 9.91
C VAL A 93 -3.32 -2.87 8.85
N LEU A 94 -2.73 -2.26 7.82
CA LEU A 94 -1.97 -2.93 6.79
C LEU A 94 -0.51 -2.99 7.25
N ASP A 95 -0.09 -4.16 7.72
CA ASP A 95 1.24 -4.36 8.28
C ASP A 95 2.34 -4.24 7.21
N THR A 96 3.54 -3.93 7.63
CA THR A 96 4.73 -3.97 6.80
C THR A 96 5.38 -5.35 6.83
N ALA A 97 6.34 -5.61 5.92
CA ALA A 97 7.05 -6.88 5.91
C ALA A 97 7.92 -7.03 7.17
N ARG A 98 7.65 -8.09 7.95
CA ARG A 98 8.38 -8.40 9.19
C ARG A 98 9.43 -9.46 8.93
N TYR A 99 10.65 -9.13 9.29
CA TYR A 99 11.81 -10.02 9.25
C TYR A 99 12.25 -10.36 10.68
N GLN A 100 13.35 -11.11 10.82
CA GLN A 100 13.83 -11.51 12.15
C GLN A 100 14.26 -10.33 13.02
N GLU A 101 14.79 -9.27 12.40
CA GLU A 101 15.22 -8.07 13.11
C GLU A 101 14.16 -6.99 13.01
N PRO A 102 13.85 -6.30 14.14
CA PRO A 102 12.96 -5.15 14.14
C PRO A 102 13.52 -4.04 13.26
N ASN A 103 12.63 -3.24 12.69
CA ASN A 103 12.97 -2.05 11.93
C ASN A 103 12.01 -0.90 12.27
N PRO A 104 12.32 0.35 11.93
CA PRO A 104 11.49 1.50 12.30
C PRO A 104 10.03 1.39 11.87
N GLU A 105 9.76 0.73 10.73
CA GLU A 105 8.40 0.52 10.24
C GLU A 105 7.60 -0.42 11.15
N THR A 106 8.19 -1.57 11.50
CA THR A 106 7.56 -2.56 12.37
C THR A 106 7.36 -2.02 13.77
N GLU A 107 8.32 -1.24 14.30
CA GLU A 107 8.22 -0.59 15.59
C GLU A 107 7.09 0.44 15.63
N ALA A 108 6.96 1.28 14.60
CA ALA A 108 5.89 2.26 14.54
C ALA A 108 4.49 1.61 14.47
N ILE A 109 4.35 0.51 13.73
CA ILE A 109 3.11 -0.27 13.71
C ILE A 109 2.83 -0.91 15.06
N ASP A 110 3.82 -1.51 15.71
CA ASP A 110 3.64 -2.16 17.02
C ASP A 110 3.27 -1.14 18.10
N HIS A 111 3.91 0.02 18.15
CA HIS A 111 3.52 1.09 19.06
C HIS A 111 2.08 1.57 18.83
N LEU A 112 1.65 1.67 17.56
CA LEU A 112 0.26 2.02 17.27
C LEU A 112 -0.70 0.92 17.74
N LEU A 113 -0.41 -0.35 17.48
CA LEU A 113 -1.25 -1.48 17.90
C LEU A 113 -1.38 -1.51 19.43
N GLU A 114 -0.29 -1.29 20.16
CA GLU A 114 -0.31 -1.15 21.61
C GLU A 114 -1.29 -0.06 22.06
N GLN A 115 -1.21 1.12 21.46
CA GLN A 115 -2.10 2.23 21.78
C GLN A 115 -3.56 1.94 21.46
N LEU A 116 -3.86 1.23 20.36
CA LEU A 116 -5.22 0.83 20.03
C LEU A 116 -5.79 -0.15 21.06
N ILE A 117 -4.97 -1.11 21.50
CA ILE A 117 -5.35 -2.09 22.53
C ILE A 117 -5.60 -1.40 23.88
N GLU A 118 -4.75 -0.45 24.29
CA GLU A 118 -4.97 0.36 25.48
C GLU A 118 -6.28 1.17 25.45
N LEU A 119 -6.73 1.53 24.24
CA LEU A 119 -8.03 2.18 24.00
C LEU A 119 -9.20 1.19 23.90
N GLU A 120 -8.97 -0.10 24.18
CA GLU A 120 -9.96 -1.18 24.04
C GLU A 120 -10.48 -1.33 22.59
N ILE A 121 -9.67 -0.92 21.60
CA ILE A 121 -9.98 -1.06 20.18
C ILE A 121 -9.31 -2.33 19.67
N SER A 122 -10.10 -3.24 19.09
CA SER A 122 -9.59 -4.44 18.40
C SER A 122 -9.58 -4.20 16.89
N PRO A 123 -8.45 -3.76 16.29
CA PRO A 123 -8.38 -3.49 14.86
C PRO A 123 -8.33 -4.80 14.06
N PHE A 124 -8.67 -4.70 12.78
CA PHE A 124 -8.33 -5.72 11.81
C PHE A 124 -6.86 -5.57 11.43
N LEU A 125 -6.12 -6.67 11.43
CA LEU A 125 -4.72 -6.71 11.02
C LEU A 125 -4.56 -7.53 9.75
N ARG A 126 -4.08 -6.88 8.69
CA ARG A 126 -3.66 -7.56 7.47
C ARG A 126 -2.14 -7.68 7.46
N LYS A 127 -1.65 -8.91 7.65
CA LYS A 127 -0.22 -9.22 7.60
C LYS A 127 0.33 -9.04 6.19
N HIS A 128 1.55 -8.56 6.10
CA HIS A 128 2.23 -8.47 4.82
C HIS A 128 2.59 -9.88 4.30
N PRO A 129 2.34 -10.20 3.01
CA PRO A 129 2.57 -11.56 2.48
C PRO A 129 4.01 -12.08 2.59
N ARG A 130 4.98 -11.18 2.72
CA ARG A 130 6.42 -11.51 2.86
C ARG A 130 6.91 -11.57 4.31
N SER A 131 6.03 -11.37 5.29
CA SER A 131 6.41 -11.44 6.69
C SER A 131 6.80 -12.87 7.07
N VAL A 132 7.93 -13.01 7.75
CA VAL A 132 8.43 -14.29 8.30
C VAL A 132 8.18 -14.41 9.81
N THR A 133 7.83 -13.28 10.45
CA THR A 133 7.44 -13.20 11.85
C THR A 133 6.13 -12.42 11.99
N ASP A 134 5.46 -12.59 13.11
CA ASP A 134 4.24 -11.85 13.45
C ASP A 134 4.55 -10.70 14.42
N SER A 135 3.66 -9.70 14.46
CA SER A 135 3.62 -8.74 15.56
C SER A 135 3.29 -9.45 16.88
N VAL A 136 3.86 -8.98 17.98
CA VAL A 136 3.50 -9.45 19.32
C VAL A 136 2.03 -9.17 19.67
N TYR A 137 1.41 -8.23 19.01
CA TYR A 137 0.01 -7.82 19.18
C TYR A 137 -0.97 -8.55 18.25
N THR A 138 -0.50 -9.47 17.40
CA THR A 138 -1.34 -10.19 16.41
C THR A 138 -2.56 -10.85 17.05
N ASN A 139 -2.40 -11.46 18.24
CA ASN A 139 -3.49 -12.16 18.93
C ASN A 139 -4.56 -11.20 19.51
N SER A 140 -4.27 -9.91 19.61
CA SER A 140 -5.21 -8.88 20.08
C SER A 140 -5.95 -8.22 18.92
N CYS A 141 -5.64 -8.61 17.68
CA CYS A 141 -6.25 -8.10 16.46
C CYS A 141 -7.15 -9.15 15.83
N GLN A 142 -8.09 -8.70 14.99
CA GLN A 142 -8.86 -9.58 14.12
C GLN A 142 -8.07 -9.84 12.84
N ASP A 143 -7.85 -11.10 12.47
CA ASP A 143 -7.05 -11.43 11.28
C ASP A 143 -7.81 -11.13 9.98
N LEU A 144 -7.20 -10.33 9.11
CA LEU A 144 -7.70 -9.99 7.76
C LEU A 144 -6.72 -10.46 6.67
N SER A 145 -5.86 -11.44 6.96
CA SER A 145 -4.75 -11.82 6.07
C SER A 145 -5.12 -12.86 5.00
N GLY A 146 -6.36 -13.31 4.97
CA GLY A 146 -6.84 -14.26 3.95
C GLY A 146 -7.07 -13.60 2.58
N GLY A 147 -6.86 -14.37 1.51
CA GLY A 147 -7.21 -13.97 0.14
C GLY A 147 -6.39 -12.80 -0.43
N PHE A 148 -6.78 -12.39 -1.64
CA PHE A 148 -6.18 -11.24 -2.32
C PHE A 148 -6.81 -9.93 -1.85
N TRP A 149 -5.98 -8.98 -1.47
CA TRP A 149 -6.42 -7.68 -0.97
C TRP A 149 -7.23 -6.90 -2.02
N GLU A 150 -6.81 -6.94 -3.25
CA GLU A 150 -7.45 -6.25 -4.36
C GLU A 150 -8.87 -6.77 -4.62
N LEU A 151 -9.07 -8.09 -4.58
CA LEU A 151 -10.41 -8.69 -4.70
C LEU A 151 -11.30 -8.34 -3.51
N PHE A 152 -10.73 -8.37 -2.30
CA PHE A 152 -11.42 -7.93 -1.09
C PHE A 152 -11.86 -6.47 -1.21
N CYS A 153 -10.97 -5.56 -1.65
CA CYS A 153 -11.29 -4.16 -1.87
C CYS A 153 -12.41 -3.94 -2.88
N HIS A 154 -12.43 -4.75 -3.94
CA HIS A 154 -13.51 -4.69 -4.92
C HIS A 154 -14.85 -5.12 -4.33
N LYS A 155 -14.87 -6.20 -3.58
CA LYS A 155 -16.08 -6.77 -2.99
C LYS A 155 -16.66 -5.92 -1.85
N GLU A 156 -15.82 -5.49 -0.95
CA GLU A 156 -16.20 -4.76 0.27
C GLU A 156 -16.12 -3.23 0.11
N ALA A 157 -16.14 -2.73 -1.13
CA ALA A 157 -15.96 -1.31 -1.44
C ALA A 157 -16.88 -0.38 -0.66
N ALA A 158 -18.17 -0.78 -0.49
CA ALA A 158 -19.15 0.02 0.25
C ALA A 158 -18.76 0.17 1.73
N ILE A 159 -18.36 -0.93 2.37
CA ILE A 159 -17.95 -0.93 3.80
C ILE A 159 -16.61 -0.23 3.98
N LEU A 160 -15.69 -0.44 3.04
CA LEU A 160 -14.37 0.20 3.07
C LEU A 160 -14.45 1.72 2.95
N SER A 161 -15.49 2.28 2.34
CA SER A 161 -15.66 3.74 2.25
C SER A 161 -15.77 4.43 3.62
N ASP A 162 -16.23 3.70 4.64
CA ASP A 162 -16.35 4.16 6.02
C ASP A 162 -15.27 3.59 6.95
N ALA A 163 -14.24 2.96 6.40
CA ALA A 163 -13.13 2.41 7.15
C ALA A 163 -11.95 3.39 7.29
N LEU A 164 -11.10 3.17 8.28
CA LEU A 164 -9.79 3.80 8.44
C LEU A 164 -8.70 2.78 8.13
N LEU A 165 -7.96 3.00 7.05
CA LEU A 165 -6.80 2.19 6.68
C LEU A 165 -5.52 2.84 7.20
N ILE A 166 -4.74 2.09 7.96
CA ILE A 166 -3.52 2.56 8.59
C ILE A 166 -2.33 1.76 8.05
N SER A 167 -1.27 2.41 7.62
CA SER A 167 0.02 1.79 7.30
C SER A 167 1.17 2.78 7.43
N ILE A 168 2.40 2.30 7.26
CA ILE A 168 3.55 3.21 7.15
C ILE A 168 3.45 4.07 5.89
N GLY A 169 3.06 3.49 4.76
CA GLY A 169 2.96 4.17 3.47
C GLY A 169 2.74 3.16 2.34
N SER A 170 2.04 2.05 2.64
CA SER A 170 1.79 0.98 1.69
C SER A 170 0.90 1.42 0.53
N THR A 171 1.29 1.12 -0.69
CA THR A 171 0.45 1.28 -1.89
C THR A 171 -0.85 0.47 -1.81
N ALA A 172 -0.90 -0.57 -0.97
CA ALA A 172 -2.12 -1.33 -0.69
C ALA A 172 -3.25 -0.47 -0.10
N GLN A 173 -2.93 0.68 0.54
CA GLN A 173 -3.94 1.65 0.97
C GLN A 173 -4.71 2.28 -0.19
N LEU A 174 -4.14 2.30 -1.40
CA LEU A 174 -4.77 2.84 -2.60
C LEU A 174 -5.67 1.81 -3.30
N SER A 175 -5.54 0.51 -2.96
CA SER A 175 -6.33 -0.55 -3.61
C SER A 175 -7.84 -0.33 -3.52
N PRO A 176 -8.45 0.14 -2.41
CA PRO A 176 -9.89 0.40 -2.36
C PRO A 176 -10.37 1.41 -3.41
N ILE A 177 -9.60 2.48 -3.65
CA ILE A 177 -9.97 3.48 -4.65
C ILE A 177 -9.75 2.98 -6.07
N ILE A 178 -8.64 2.25 -6.29
CA ILE A 178 -8.27 1.74 -7.62
C ILE A 178 -9.19 0.59 -8.03
N GLU A 179 -9.49 -0.32 -7.11
CA GLU A 179 -10.21 -1.56 -7.39
C GLU A 179 -11.73 -1.43 -7.19
N GLY A 180 -12.16 -0.65 -6.19
CA GLY A 180 -13.54 -0.60 -5.75
C GLY A 180 -14.22 0.76 -5.84
N ASN A 181 -13.55 1.82 -6.30
CA ASN A 181 -14.05 3.21 -6.22
C ASN A 181 -14.42 3.65 -4.79
N ALA A 182 -13.87 2.99 -3.76
CA ALA A 182 -14.06 3.35 -2.37
C ALA A 182 -13.02 4.37 -1.94
N LYS A 183 -13.41 5.36 -1.14
CA LYS A 183 -12.51 6.36 -0.57
C LYS A 183 -12.49 6.26 0.96
N PRO A 184 -11.82 5.25 1.56
CA PRO A 184 -11.66 5.15 3.00
C PRO A 184 -10.90 6.34 3.58
N PHE A 185 -10.88 6.48 4.89
CA PHE A 185 -9.87 7.30 5.56
C PHE A 185 -8.52 6.60 5.47
N LEU A 186 -7.46 7.33 5.13
CA LEU A 186 -6.09 6.81 5.04
C LEU A 186 -5.23 7.47 6.10
N MET A 187 -4.55 6.68 6.93
CA MET A 187 -3.56 7.19 7.88
C MET A 187 -2.18 6.65 7.50
N PHE A 188 -1.25 7.57 7.24
CA PHE A 188 0.13 7.27 6.87
C PHE A 188 1.08 7.55 8.03
N LEU A 189 1.72 6.51 8.56
CA LEU A 189 2.57 6.59 9.76
C LEU A 189 4.06 6.84 9.45
N TYR A 190 4.44 7.06 8.19
CA TYR A 190 5.85 7.15 7.80
C TYR A 190 6.64 8.23 8.58
N LYS A 191 5.97 9.31 9.01
CA LYS A 191 6.61 10.37 9.82
C LYS A 191 6.93 9.94 11.25
N LEU A 192 6.34 8.83 11.72
CA LEU A 192 6.66 8.24 13.01
C LEU A 192 7.87 7.29 12.89
N ALA A 193 8.08 6.69 11.72
CA ALA A 193 9.14 5.73 11.46
C ALA A 193 10.43 6.37 10.93
N PHE A 194 10.32 7.47 10.17
CA PHE A 194 11.43 8.06 9.43
C PHE A 194 11.55 9.56 9.63
N SER A 195 12.78 10.05 9.61
CA SER A 195 13.10 11.49 9.52
C SER A 195 13.12 11.95 8.06
N GLU A 196 13.02 13.26 7.83
CA GLU A 196 13.06 13.86 6.48
C GLU A 196 14.36 13.59 5.72
N THR A 197 15.42 13.20 6.43
CA THR A 197 16.73 12.86 5.84
C THR A 197 16.82 11.43 5.34
N ASP A 198 15.89 10.57 5.72
CA ASP A 198 15.87 9.18 5.31
C ASP A 198 15.41 9.03 3.84
N SER A 199 16.08 8.17 3.11
CA SER A 199 15.73 7.92 1.69
C SER A 199 14.31 7.39 1.50
N LEU A 200 13.84 6.57 2.43
CA LEU A 200 12.48 6.01 2.41
C LEU A 200 11.40 7.05 2.68
N PHE A 201 11.70 8.11 3.45
CA PHE A 201 10.76 9.19 3.71
C PHE A 201 10.17 9.77 2.42
N LYS A 202 11.04 10.09 1.44
CA LYS A 202 10.61 10.64 0.13
C LYS A 202 9.75 9.65 -0.67
N THR A 203 10.03 8.37 -0.55
CA THR A 203 9.23 7.32 -1.21
C THR A 203 7.81 7.32 -0.65
N TYR A 204 7.64 7.43 0.66
CA TYR A 204 6.33 7.49 1.30
C TYR A 204 5.61 8.81 1.04
N GLU A 205 6.34 9.94 1.01
CA GLU A 205 5.75 11.21 0.57
C GLU A 205 5.16 11.11 -0.84
N TYR A 206 5.86 10.44 -1.75
CA TYR A 206 5.33 10.22 -3.11
C TYR A 206 4.04 9.39 -3.09
N THR A 207 3.96 8.33 -2.27
CA THR A 207 2.72 7.55 -2.11
C THR A 207 1.57 8.42 -1.58
N VAL A 208 1.86 9.32 -0.65
CA VAL A 208 0.88 10.28 -0.12
C VAL A 208 0.42 11.27 -1.20
N CYS A 209 1.34 11.77 -2.03
CA CYS A 209 0.96 12.65 -3.15
C CYS A 209 0.02 11.94 -4.13
N ILE A 210 0.28 10.67 -4.47
CA ILE A 210 -0.63 9.87 -5.29
C ILE A 210 -1.99 9.72 -4.61
N ALA A 211 -2.03 9.45 -3.30
CA ALA A 211 -3.28 9.39 -2.55
C ALA A 211 -4.05 10.70 -2.64
N GLN A 212 -3.39 11.83 -2.42
CA GLN A 212 -4.01 13.16 -2.52
C GLN A 212 -4.57 13.45 -3.90
N ASP A 213 -3.85 13.09 -4.96
CA ASP A 213 -4.32 13.23 -6.33
C ASP A 213 -5.57 12.38 -6.60
N CYS A 214 -5.61 11.15 -6.08
CA CYS A 214 -6.77 10.26 -6.19
C CYS A 214 -7.98 10.76 -5.40
N TYR A 215 -7.76 11.40 -4.26
CA TYR A 215 -8.83 11.89 -3.39
C TYR A 215 -9.37 13.25 -3.83
N GLY A 216 -8.54 14.11 -4.38
CA GLY A 216 -8.94 15.44 -4.84
C GLY A 216 -9.56 16.26 -3.71
N VAL A 217 -10.85 16.61 -3.85
CA VAL A 217 -11.58 17.41 -2.85
C VAL A 217 -11.79 16.71 -1.51
N ASP A 218 -11.71 15.35 -1.48
CA ASP A 218 -11.86 14.53 -0.27
C ASP A 218 -10.51 14.29 0.44
N SER A 219 -9.49 15.13 0.18
CA SER A 219 -8.15 14.98 0.75
C SER A 219 -8.09 15.16 2.28
N ASP A 220 -9.13 15.67 2.91
CA ASP A 220 -9.33 15.70 4.36
C ASP A 220 -9.44 14.30 5.00
N ARG A 221 -9.72 13.29 4.20
CA ARG A 221 -9.68 11.88 4.62
C ARG A 221 -8.26 11.31 4.70
N ILE A 222 -7.23 12.06 4.33
CA ILE A 222 -5.82 11.64 4.39
C ILE A 222 -5.17 12.22 5.63
N LEU A 223 -4.83 11.35 6.55
CA LEU A 223 -4.27 11.66 7.88
C LEU A 223 -2.78 11.34 7.90
N ILE A 224 -1.96 12.29 8.35
CA ILE A 224 -0.50 12.14 8.40
C ILE A 224 -0.01 12.61 9.77
N PRO A 225 -0.17 11.81 10.81
CA PRO A 225 0.21 12.20 12.17
C PRO A 225 1.73 12.36 12.30
N LYS A 226 2.14 13.35 13.10
CA LYS A 226 3.55 13.63 13.41
C LYS A 226 3.99 13.02 14.74
N SER A 227 3.05 12.49 15.51
CA SER A 227 3.30 11.81 16.77
C SER A 227 2.25 10.72 17.03
N LEU A 228 2.54 9.78 17.92
CA LEU A 228 1.58 8.75 18.32
C LEU A 228 0.36 9.37 18.99
N GLU A 229 0.52 10.44 19.77
CA GLU A 229 -0.61 11.11 20.41
C GLU A 229 -1.55 11.74 19.37
N GLU A 230 -1.00 12.40 18.33
CA GLU A 230 -1.81 12.92 17.23
C GLU A 230 -2.54 11.78 16.48
N ALA A 231 -1.88 10.63 16.27
CA ALA A 231 -2.51 9.46 15.67
C ALA A 231 -3.69 8.97 16.52
N LYS A 232 -3.52 8.89 17.84
CA LYS A 232 -4.59 8.51 18.79
C LYS A 232 -5.77 9.47 18.73
N ASP A 233 -5.53 10.76 18.73
CA ASP A 233 -6.59 11.76 18.69
C ASP A 233 -7.37 11.70 17.37
N GLN A 234 -6.68 11.52 16.24
CA GLN A 234 -7.31 11.33 14.93
C GLN A 234 -8.15 10.03 14.89
N ILE A 235 -7.67 8.94 15.51
CA ILE A 235 -8.42 7.68 15.61
C ILE A 235 -9.66 7.85 16.49
N ARG A 236 -9.54 8.52 17.65
CA ARG A 236 -10.70 8.82 18.51
C ARG A 236 -11.75 9.65 17.78
N ALA A 237 -11.33 10.67 17.03
CA ALA A 237 -12.22 11.48 16.21
C ALA A 237 -12.89 10.67 15.11
N PHE A 238 -12.20 9.67 14.53
CA PHE A 238 -12.78 8.78 13.53
C PHE A 238 -13.86 7.89 14.11
N ILE A 239 -13.68 7.29 15.30
CA ILE A 239 -14.65 6.35 15.91
C ILE A 239 -15.83 7.03 16.58
N SER A 240 -15.69 8.30 17.02
CA SER A 240 -16.77 9.11 17.57
C SER A 240 -17.80 9.52 16.52
#